data_9126e6a29306180ebf84757058a0381e
#
_entry.id   9126e6a29306180ebf84757058a0381e
#
_cell.length_a   1.000
_cell.length_b   1.000
_cell.length_c   1.000
_cell.angle_alpha   90.00
_cell.angle_beta   90.00
_cell.angle_gamma   90.00
#
_symmetry.space_group_name_H-M   'P 1'
#
loop_
_entity.id
_entity.type
_entity.pdbx_description
1 polymer ?
#
loop_
_entity_poly.entity_id
_entity_poly.type
_entity_poly.pdbx_seq_one_letter_code
_entity_poly.pdbx_strand_id
1 'polypeptide(L)'
;MTRSQGWFAWIGLSLLVTGCVAGNPIERLERELDRYPEYTVVLADMREEGTFSIDYLHQYRVTTGEREGGSDELVFTERIRGWERVGRNTYSRYQPYLGMVVLSKGPDGNVDRNQHPPGYQYVGNDRYGQWRGDGRGGSFWEFYGRYALISHMIGGFGRPIYRNDWNTYRGNRNRGQPYFGSGAYGSNGTVTRQSNPNFFRRQAARQRARSQGFGDRVRGRMTGGSARGLGK
;
A
#
# COMPACT_ATOMS: atom_id res chain seq x y z
N MET A 1 -3.21 -74.38 20.85
CA MET A 1 -3.19 -73.91 19.45
C MET A 1 -4.35 -72.99 19.22
N THR A 2 -4.13 -71.72 19.36
CA THR A 2 -5.15 -70.63 19.02
C THR A 2 -4.40 -69.44 18.48
N ARG A 3 -4.58 -69.21 17.17
CA ARG A 3 -3.99 -68.10 16.42
C ARG A 3 -4.84 -66.84 16.67
N SER A 4 -4.26 -65.81 17.27
CA SER A 4 -4.83 -64.48 17.34
C SER A 4 -4.46 -63.71 16.07
N GLN A 5 -5.47 -63.30 15.29
CA GLN A 5 -5.32 -62.38 14.15
C GLN A 5 -5.38 -60.96 14.64
N GLY A 6 -4.25 -60.23 14.51
CA GLY A 6 -4.19 -58.81 14.77
C GLY A 6 -4.76 -57.99 13.61
N TRP A 7 -5.76 -57.19 13.86
CA TRP A 7 -6.29 -56.20 12.94
C TRP A 7 -5.45 -54.91 13.07
N PHE A 8 -4.68 -54.60 12.04
CA PHE A 8 -4.03 -53.29 11.91
C PHE A 8 -5.05 -52.33 11.31
N ALA A 9 -5.58 -51.45 12.17
CA ALA A 9 -6.38 -50.30 11.75
C ALA A 9 -5.44 -49.22 11.21
N TRP A 10 -5.49 -48.99 9.92
CA TRP A 10 -4.86 -47.84 9.28
C TRP A 10 -5.68 -46.57 9.58
N ILE A 11 -5.21 -45.75 10.52
CA ILE A 11 -5.75 -44.41 10.75
C ILE A 11 -5.14 -43.50 9.67
N GLY A 12 -5.93 -43.24 8.64
CA GLY A 12 -5.60 -42.29 7.60
C GLY A 12 -5.63 -40.86 8.22
N LEU A 13 -4.44 -40.31 8.45
CA LEU A 13 -4.29 -38.89 8.86
C LEU A 13 -4.59 -38.00 7.65
N SER A 14 -5.85 -37.60 7.53
CA SER A 14 -6.26 -36.54 6.56
C SER A 14 -5.66 -35.20 7.01
N LEU A 15 -4.55 -34.78 6.39
CA LEU A 15 -4.02 -33.45 6.47
C LEU A 15 -5.04 -32.51 5.80
N LEU A 16 -5.89 -31.89 6.61
CA LEU A 16 -6.68 -30.74 6.19
C LEU A 16 -5.70 -29.59 5.93
N VAL A 17 -5.32 -29.40 4.68
CA VAL A 17 -4.67 -28.17 4.22
C VAL A 17 -5.73 -27.08 4.28
N THR A 18 -5.87 -26.46 5.45
CA THR A 18 -6.59 -25.22 5.58
C THR A 18 -5.82 -24.17 4.79
N GLY A 19 -6.22 -23.97 3.55
CA GLY A 19 -5.80 -22.81 2.77
C GLY A 19 -6.20 -21.57 3.55
N CYS A 20 -5.24 -20.92 4.21
CA CYS A 20 -5.45 -19.62 4.82
C CYS A 20 -5.92 -18.67 3.71
N VAL A 21 -7.23 -18.39 3.68
CA VAL A 21 -7.73 -17.20 2.98
C VAL A 21 -6.94 -16.05 3.58
N ALA A 22 -6.07 -15.43 2.78
CA ALA A 22 -5.27 -14.31 3.22
C ALA A 22 -6.25 -13.20 3.63
N GLY A 23 -6.47 -13.04 4.95
CA GLY A 23 -7.31 -12.01 5.52
C GLY A 23 -6.82 -10.62 5.06
N ASN A 24 -7.62 -9.60 5.27
CA ASN A 24 -7.24 -8.23 4.93
C ASN A 24 -5.92 -7.87 5.64
N PRO A 25 -4.83 -7.62 4.91
CA PRO A 25 -3.53 -7.33 5.53
C PRO A 25 -3.57 -6.07 6.40
N ILE A 26 -4.43 -5.12 6.09
CA ILE A 26 -4.57 -3.87 6.86
C ILE A 26 -5.12 -4.17 8.26
N GLU A 27 -6.12 -5.03 8.39
CA GLU A 27 -6.66 -5.42 9.70
C GLU A 27 -5.64 -6.20 10.55
N ARG A 28 -4.78 -7.00 9.90
CA ARG A 28 -3.70 -7.69 10.58
C ARG A 28 -2.64 -6.71 11.07
N LEU A 29 -2.22 -5.77 10.23
CA LEU A 29 -1.28 -4.71 10.56
C LEU A 29 -1.80 -3.84 11.70
N GLU A 30 -3.09 -3.50 11.69
CA GLU A 30 -3.72 -2.74 12.75
C GLU A 30 -3.57 -3.42 14.11
N ARG A 31 -3.94 -4.70 14.20
CA ARG A 31 -3.78 -5.49 15.46
C ARG A 31 -2.31 -5.61 15.90
N GLU A 32 -1.40 -5.80 14.95
CA GLU A 32 0.05 -5.90 15.23
C GLU A 32 0.61 -4.58 15.77
N LEU A 33 0.15 -3.46 15.21
CA LEU A 33 0.69 -2.13 15.50
C LEU A 33 -0.05 -1.41 16.65
N ASP A 34 -1.13 -1.96 17.17
CA ASP A 34 -1.96 -1.31 18.19
C ASP A 34 -1.20 -0.96 19.47
N ARG A 35 -0.15 -1.72 19.79
CA ARG A 35 0.75 -1.48 20.94
C ARG A 35 1.54 -0.16 20.84
N TYR A 36 1.72 0.38 19.63
CA TYR A 36 2.46 1.63 19.44
C TYR A 36 1.58 2.85 19.71
N PRO A 37 2.09 3.87 20.40
CA PRO A 37 1.37 5.13 20.59
C PRO A 37 0.93 5.75 19.27
N GLU A 38 1.83 5.75 18.30
CA GLU A 38 1.60 6.28 16.96
C GLU A 38 2.23 5.37 15.90
N TYR A 39 1.57 5.25 14.76
CA TYR A 39 2.11 4.53 13.62
C TYR A 39 1.51 5.00 12.29
N THR A 40 2.23 4.70 11.22
CA THR A 40 1.81 4.98 9.84
C THR A 40 2.14 3.78 8.96
N VAL A 41 1.17 3.35 8.17
CA VAL A 41 1.33 2.30 7.17
C VAL A 41 1.09 2.88 5.79
N VAL A 42 2.13 2.93 4.97
CA VAL A 42 2.08 3.39 3.58
C VAL A 42 2.08 2.17 2.66
N LEU A 43 1.21 2.16 1.65
CA LEU A 43 1.30 1.19 0.56
C LEU A 43 2.49 1.57 -0.34
N ALA A 44 3.64 0.99 -0.05
CA ALA A 44 4.91 1.38 -0.64
C ALA A 44 5.07 0.90 -2.08
N ASP A 45 4.66 -0.33 -2.38
CA ASP A 45 4.72 -0.88 -3.74
C ASP A 45 3.66 -1.98 -3.90
N MET A 46 3.37 -2.32 -5.15
CA MET A 46 2.42 -3.35 -5.57
C MET A 46 2.99 -4.10 -6.76
N ARG A 47 2.76 -5.40 -6.82
CA ARG A 47 3.13 -6.19 -8.01
C ARG A 47 2.20 -7.36 -8.22
N GLU A 48 2.15 -7.79 -9.45
CA GLU A 48 1.53 -9.04 -9.88
C GLU A 48 2.64 -9.98 -10.34
N GLU A 49 2.60 -11.23 -9.96
CA GLU A 49 3.55 -12.27 -10.37
C GLU A 49 2.82 -13.45 -11.01
N GLY A 50 3.55 -14.19 -11.84
CA GLY A 50 3.02 -15.36 -12.54
C GLY A 50 2.48 -15.07 -13.93
N THR A 51 2.34 -16.14 -14.72
CA THR A 51 1.88 -16.12 -16.12
C THR A 51 0.53 -16.80 -16.28
N PHE A 52 0.36 -18.00 -15.70
CA PHE A 52 -0.89 -18.77 -15.75
C PHE A 52 -1.78 -18.52 -14.55
N SER A 53 -1.19 -18.42 -13.37
CA SER A 53 -1.84 -17.97 -12.15
C SER A 53 -1.19 -16.67 -11.70
N ILE A 54 -2.00 -15.66 -11.42
CA ILE A 54 -1.50 -14.36 -11.01
C ILE A 54 -1.58 -14.23 -9.50
N ASP A 55 -0.43 -14.08 -8.87
CA ASP A 55 -0.28 -13.69 -7.49
C ASP A 55 -0.25 -12.16 -7.38
N TYR A 56 -1.06 -11.64 -6.51
CA TYR A 56 -1.14 -10.22 -6.19
C TYR A 56 -0.41 -9.94 -4.90
N LEU A 57 0.51 -8.98 -4.91
CA LEU A 57 1.37 -8.69 -3.77
C LEU A 57 1.37 -7.20 -3.45
N HIS A 58 1.31 -6.89 -2.16
CA HIS A 58 1.53 -5.58 -1.60
C HIS A 58 2.84 -5.54 -0.82
N GLN A 59 3.48 -4.38 -0.80
CA GLN A 59 4.58 -4.08 0.09
C GLN A 59 4.23 -2.84 0.91
N TYR A 60 4.45 -2.91 2.21
CA TYR A 60 4.13 -1.82 3.12
C TYR A 60 5.40 -1.22 3.72
N ARG A 61 5.40 0.10 3.84
CA ARG A 61 6.33 0.85 4.66
C ARG A 61 5.62 1.19 5.95
N VAL A 62 6.19 0.76 7.07
CA VAL A 62 5.62 0.95 8.40
C VAL A 62 6.55 1.84 9.19
N THR A 63 6.00 2.93 9.72
CA THR A 63 6.67 3.81 10.67
C THR A 63 5.98 3.69 12.00
N THR A 64 6.74 3.46 13.06
CA THR A 64 6.25 3.36 14.45
C THR A 64 6.92 4.42 15.31
N GLY A 65 6.14 5.07 16.17
CA GLY A 65 6.63 5.96 17.21
C GLY A 65 6.63 5.25 18.56
N GLU A 66 7.76 5.23 19.23
CA GLU A 66 7.94 4.65 20.55
C GLU A 66 8.47 5.70 21.54
N ARG A 67 8.06 5.61 22.83
CA ARG A 67 8.63 6.44 23.87
C ARG A 67 10.01 5.95 24.25
N GLU A 68 10.96 6.85 24.34
CA GLU A 68 12.32 6.53 24.74
C GLU A 68 12.57 6.99 26.18
N GLY A 69 13.12 6.09 27.03
CA GLY A 69 13.69 6.43 28.32
C GLY A 69 12.74 7.08 29.34
N GLY A 70 11.41 6.83 29.26
CA GLY A 70 10.43 7.44 30.16
C GLY A 70 10.06 8.89 29.79
N SER A 71 10.53 9.39 28.67
CA SER A 71 10.13 10.67 28.08
C SER A 71 8.77 10.55 27.38
N ASP A 72 8.02 11.66 27.34
CA ASP A 72 6.81 11.75 26.51
C ASP A 72 7.12 11.96 25.00
N GLU A 73 8.41 12.09 24.66
CA GLU A 73 8.84 12.22 23.29
C GLU A 73 8.83 10.88 22.56
N LEU A 74 8.43 10.92 21.28
CA LEU A 74 8.43 9.73 20.44
C LEU A 74 9.63 9.73 19.50
N VAL A 75 10.32 8.61 19.48
CA VAL A 75 11.32 8.29 18.47
C VAL A 75 10.65 7.44 17.39
N PHE A 76 10.77 7.90 16.14
CA PHE A 76 10.17 7.23 15.00
C PHE A 76 11.17 6.33 14.30
N THR A 77 10.75 5.11 14.01
CA THR A 77 11.52 4.12 13.24
C THR A 77 10.71 3.70 12.01
N GLU A 78 11.36 3.64 10.86
CA GLU A 78 10.75 3.21 9.61
C GLU A 78 11.31 1.84 9.18
N ARG A 79 10.42 0.96 8.71
CA ARG A 79 10.76 -0.35 8.15
C ARG A 79 9.93 -0.65 6.91
N ILE A 80 10.59 -1.15 5.86
CA ILE A 80 9.90 -1.73 4.70
C ILE A 80 9.66 -3.21 5.00
N ARG A 81 8.41 -3.63 4.93
CA ARG A 81 8.03 -5.03 5.14
C ARG A 81 8.29 -5.85 3.88
N GLY A 82 8.37 -7.16 4.05
CA GLY A 82 8.39 -8.10 2.93
C GLY A 82 7.12 -8.02 2.08
N TRP A 83 7.15 -8.65 0.91
CA TRP A 83 5.97 -8.75 0.06
C TRP A 83 4.92 -9.64 0.69
N GLU A 84 3.69 -9.17 0.71
CA GLU A 84 2.54 -9.85 1.27
C GLU A 84 1.56 -10.22 0.17
N ARG A 85 1.19 -11.50 0.08
CA ARG A 85 0.17 -11.96 -0.87
C ARG A 85 -1.21 -11.47 -0.44
N VAL A 86 -1.96 -10.91 -1.39
CA VAL A 86 -3.31 -10.39 -1.19
C VAL A 86 -4.27 -10.97 -2.21
N GLY A 87 -5.56 -10.93 -1.92
CA GLY A 87 -6.57 -11.28 -2.90
C GLY A 87 -6.68 -10.22 -4.01
N ARG A 88 -7.13 -10.63 -5.21
CA ARG A 88 -7.34 -9.74 -6.35
C ARG A 88 -8.20 -8.52 -5.99
N ASN A 89 -9.28 -8.73 -5.23
CA ASN A 89 -10.17 -7.65 -4.83
C ASN A 89 -9.48 -6.62 -3.93
N THR A 90 -8.65 -7.11 -2.99
CA THR A 90 -7.83 -6.24 -2.12
C THR A 90 -6.82 -5.47 -2.96
N TYR A 91 -6.11 -6.15 -3.88
CA TYR A 91 -5.16 -5.49 -4.78
C TYR A 91 -5.81 -4.36 -5.57
N SER A 92 -6.93 -4.64 -6.24
CA SER A 92 -7.65 -3.64 -7.05
C SER A 92 -8.20 -2.49 -6.21
N ARG A 93 -8.71 -2.78 -4.99
CA ARG A 93 -9.23 -1.77 -4.06
C ARG A 93 -8.16 -0.78 -3.63
N TYR A 94 -6.95 -1.26 -3.34
CA TYR A 94 -5.87 -0.42 -2.83
C TYR A 94 -4.97 0.17 -3.94
N GLN A 95 -5.11 -0.27 -5.19
CA GLN A 95 -4.31 0.24 -6.31
C GLN A 95 -4.34 1.76 -6.45
N PRO A 96 -5.49 2.47 -6.31
CA PRO A 96 -5.52 3.93 -6.39
C PRO A 96 -4.65 4.62 -5.34
N TYR A 97 -4.34 3.94 -4.23
CA TYR A 97 -3.67 4.51 -3.05
C TYR A 97 -2.19 4.17 -2.96
N LEU A 98 -1.55 3.75 -4.06
CA LEU A 98 -0.10 3.53 -4.10
C LEU A 98 0.64 4.79 -3.65
N GLY A 99 1.62 4.64 -2.74
CA GLY A 99 2.37 5.74 -2.16
C GLY A 99 1.63 6.55 -1.09
N MET A 100 0.42 6.12 -0.71
CA MET A 100 -0.40 6.79 0.31
C MET A 100 -0.46 6.00 1.62
N VAL A 101 -0.76 6.68 2.70
CA VAL A 101 -1.13 6.06 3.97
C VAL A 101 -2.43 5.32 3.76
N VAL A 102 -2.49 4.08 4.23
CA VAL A 102 -3.68 3.20 4.17
C VAL A 102 -4.19 2.83 5.56
N LEU A 103 -3.38 3.12 6.58
CA LEU A 103 -3.71 2.95 7.99
C LEU A 103 -2.77 3.83 8.82
N SER A 104 -3.28 4.52 9.81
CA SER A 104 -2.47 5.28 10.76
C SER A 104 -3.13 5.38 12.13
N LYS A 105 -2.31 5.60 13.16
CA LYS A 105 -2.71 6.04 14.48
C LYS A 105 -1.92 7.33 14.76
N GLY A 106 -2.62 8.42 14.84
CA GLY A 106 -2.02 9.75 14.97
C GLY A 106 -1.85 10.20 16.42
N PRO A 107 -1.43 11.46 16.61
CA PRO A 107 -1.22 12.06 17.94
C PRO A 107 -2.46 12.08 18.82
N ASP A 108 -3.65 12.00 18.23
CA ASP A 108 -4.95 11.93 18.92
C ASP A 108 -5.27 10.51 19.45
N GLY A 109 -4.40 9.53 19.19
CA GLY A 109 -4.56 8.13 19.57
C GLY A 109 -5.62 7.38 18.75
N ASN A 110 -6.28 8.05 17.80
CA ASN A 110 -7.31 7.44 16.99
C ASN A 110 -6.74 6.72 15.77
N VAL A 111 -7.29 5.54 15.48
CA VAL A 111 -6.97 4.81 14.26
C VAL A 111 -7.73 5.40 13.08
N ASP A 112 -7.00 5.79 12.04
CA ASP A 112 -7.55 6.32 10.80
C ASP A 112 -7.27 5.36 9.64
N ARG A 113 -8.32 4.94 8.95
CA ARG A 113 -8.26 4.08 7.77
C ARG A 113 -8.56 4.85 6.47
N ASN A 114 -8.76 6.17 6.56
CA ASN A 114 -8.92 7.03 5.40
C ASN A 114 -7.55 7.27 4.75
N GLN A 115 -7.49 7.08 3.44
CA GLN A 115 -6.24 7.21 2.72
C GLN A 115 -5.86 8.68 2.54
N HIS A 116 -4.61 9.00 2.82
CA HIS A 116 -4.07 10.35 2.72
C HIS A 116 -2.56 10.33 2.42
N PRO A 117 -1.97 11.47 2.01
CA PRO A 117 -0.52 11.53 1.83
C PRO A 117 0.23 11.31 3.15
N PRO A 118 1.43 10.69 3.11
CA PRO A 118 2.24 10.52 4.31
C PRO A 118 2.52 11.84 5.03
N GLY A 119 2.53 11.81 6.37
CA GLY A 119 2.88 12.93 7.22
C GLY A 119 1.75 13.92 7.54
N TYR A 120 0.63 13.90 6.80
CA TYR A 120 -0.48 14.86 7.00
C TYR A 120 -1.15 14.74 8.38
N GLN A 121 -1.15 13.57 8.98
CA GLN A 121 -1.73 13.34 10.31
C GLN A 121 -0.98 14.06 11.45
N TYR A 122 0.27 14.48 11.21
CA TYR A 122 1.10 15.19 12.19
C TYR A 122 1.03 16.71 12.03
N VAL A 123 0.52 17.19 10.90
CA VAL A 123 0.42 18.63 10.59
C VAL A 123 -0.61 19.29 11.50
N GLY A 124 -0.26 20.47 12.02
CA GLY A 124 -1.12 21.25 12.90
C GLY A 124 -1.05 20.84 14.37
N ASN A 125 -0.16 19.90 14.73
CA ASN A 125 0.14 19.58 16.12
C ASN A 125 1.52 20.13 16.51
N ASP A 126 1.55 21.08 17.42
CA ASP A 126 2.74 21.86 17.82
C ASP A 126 3.87 20.97 18.41
N ARG A 127 3.58 19.72 18.77
CA ARG A 127 4.60 18.74 19.16
C ARG A 127 5.56 18.46 18.00
N TYR A 128 5.08 18.43 16.75
CA TYR A 128 5.85 17.94 15.57
C TYR A 128 6.41 19.09 14.72
N GLY A 129 5.89 20.29 14.85
CA GLY A 129 6.32 21.39 14.00
C GLY A 129 5.55 22.68 14.28
N GLN A 130 5.62 23.59 13.32
CA GLN A 130 4.95 24.89 13.41
C GLN A 130 4.57 25.42 12.03
N TRP A 131 3.60 26.32 12.00
CA TRP A 131 3.26 27.04 10.78
C TRP A 131 4.25 28.19 10.54
N ARG A 132 4.83 28.23 9.33
CA ARG A 132 5.72 29.31 8.87
C ARG A 132 5.06 30.07 7.73
N GLY A 133 5.20 31.41 7.74
CA GLY A 133 4.80 32.23 6.61
C GLY A 133 5.71 32.02 5.41
N ASP A 134 5.14 32.03 4.21
CA ASP A 134 5.87 31.88 2.95
C ASP A 134 6.32 33.22 2.33
N GLY A 135 6.08 34.35 3.03
CA GLY A 135 6.37 35.70 2.56
C GLY A 135 5.45 36.21 1.45
N ARG A 136 4.45 35.42 1.02
CA ARG A 136 3.48 35.75 -0.04
C ARG A 136 2.03 35.73 0.45
N GLY A 137 1.84 35.76 1.78
CA GLY A 137 0.53 35.70 2.41
C GLY A 137 -0.01 34.30 2.68
N GLY A 138 0.74 33.26 2.32
CA GLY A 138 0.47 31.85 2.65
C GLY A 138 1.26 31.37 3.86
N SER A 139 0.96 30.17 4.33
CA SER A 139 1.76 29.49 5.33
C SER A 139 1.90 28.00 5.02
N PHE A 140 3.05 27.44 5.37
CA PHE A 140 3.38 26.02 5.23
C PHE A 140 3.80 25.44 6.58
N TRP A 141 3.70 24.12 6.69
CA TRP A 141 4.11 23.39 7.89
C TRP A 141 5.58 23.07 7.85
N GLU A 142 6.30 23.42 8.92
CA GLU A 142 7.70 23.11 9.15
C GLU A 142 7.80 22.11 10.31
N PHE A 143 8.30 20.90 10.02
CA PHE A 143 8.58 19.91 11.06
C PHE A 143 9.85 20.27 11.83
N TYR A 144 9.86 20.03 13.14
CA TYR A 144 11.09 20.17 13.92
C TYR A 144 12.12 19.12 13.50
N GLY A 145 13.42 19.48 13.57
CA GLY A 145 14.52 18.66 13.06
C GLY A 145 14.55 17.23 13.63
N ARG A 146 14.16 17.05 14.90
CA ARG A 146 14.03 15.72 15.52
C ARG A 146 12.98 14.82 14.87
N TYR A 147 12.04 15.38 14.15
CA TYR A 147 11.01 14.67 13.37
C TYR A 147 11.31 14.68 11.87
N ALA A 148 12.58 14.82 11.48
CA ALA A 148 13.00 14.81 10.08
C ALA A 148 12.53 13.54 9.35
N LEU A 149 12.44 12.39 10.03
CA LEU A 149 11.91 11.16 9.44
C LEU A 149 10.48 11.34 8.95
N ILE A 150 9.61 12.00 9.74
CA ILE A 150 8.24 12.31 9.33
C ILE A 150 8.24 13.21 8.08
N SER A 151 9.11 14.22 8.05
CA SER A 151 9.29 15.09 6.88
C SER A 151 9.73 14.30 5.64
N HIS A 152 10.63 13.31 5.79
CA HIS A 152 11.06 12.44 4.71
C HIS A 152 9.94 11.53 4.17
N MET A 153 9.01 11.09 5.02
CA MET A 153 7.87 10.27 4.60
C MET A 153 6.96 10.99 3.60
N ILE A 154 6.91 12.32 3.61
CA ILE A 154 6.06 13.15 2.74
C ILE A 154 6.49 13.06 1.27
N GLY A 155 7.48 12.24 0.95
CA GLY A 155 7.87 11.92 -0.42
C GLY A 155 9.26 12.36 -0.82
N GLY A 156 10.20 12.54 0.13
CA GLY A 156 11.64 12.77 -0.14
C GLY A 156 12.00 14.04 -0.92
N PHE A 157 11.04 14.77 -1.43
CA PHE A 157 11.22 15.92 -2.32
C PHE A 157 10.87 17.26 -1.66
N GLY A 158 10.81 17.32 -0.33
CA GLY A 158 10.70 18.60 0.39
C GLY A 158 9.52 19.48 -0.01
N ARG A 159 8.38 18.86 -0.43
CA ARG A 159 7.18 19.66 -0.74
C ARG A 159 6.56 20.16 0.56
N PRO A 160 6.46 21.48 0.74
CA PRO A 160 5.82 22.04 1.91
C PRO A 160 4.32 21.67 1.89
N ILE A 161 3.77 21.35 3.06
CA ILE A 161 2.34 21.19 3.23
C ILE A 161 1.76 22.58 3.56
N TYR A 162 1.05 23.17 2.62
CA TYR A 162 0.42 24.44 2.79
C TYR A 162 -0.86 24.35 3.63
N ARG A 163 -1.21 25.42 4.33
CA ARG A 163 -2.39 25.45 5.22
C ARG A 163 -3.69 25.15 4.49
N ASN A 164 -3.86 25.64 3.26
CA ASN A 164 -5.06 25.41 2.47
C ASN A 164 -5.18 23.90 2.08
N ASP A 165 -4.06 23.27 1.75
CA ASP A 165 -3.99 21.87 1.43
C ASP A 165 -4.34 21.00 2.65
N TRP A 166 -3.77 21.33 3.80
CA TRP A 166 -4.11 20.67 5.07
C TRP A 166 -5.58 20.88 5.49
N ASN A 167 -6.16 22.05 5.29
CA ASN A 167 -7.58 22.30 5.56
C ASN A 167 -8.47 21.40 4.69
N THR A 168 -8.10 21.21 3.41
CA THR A 168 -8.79 20.31 2.49
C THR A 168 -8.68 18.85 2.97
N TYR A 169 -7.49 18.42 3.38
CA TYR A 169 -7.28 17.11 4.00
C TYR A 169 -8.20 16.90 5.21
N ARG A 170 -8.22 17.83 6.16
CA ARG A 170 -9.11 17.75 7.34
C ARG A 170 -10.58 17.63 6.96
N GLY A 171 -11.01 18.43 5.99
CA GLY A 171 -12.38 18.38 5.48
C GLY A 171 -12.73 17.00 4.88
N ASN A 172 -11.81 16.38 4.15
CA ASN A 172 -11.99 15.03 3.61
C ASN A 172 -12.00 13.98 4.73
N ARG A 173 -11.03 14.03 5.65
CA ARG A 173 -10.94 13.13 6.81
C ARG A 173 -12.26 13.12 7.61
N ASN A 174 -12.82 14.28 7.91
CA ASN A 174 -14.07 14.42 8.66
C ASN A 174 -15.28 13.80 7.93
N ARG A 175 -15.23 13.68 6.61
CA ARG A 175 -16.26 13.02 5.78
C ARG A 175 -15.95 11.54 5.50
N GLY A 176 -14.86 10.99 6.05
CA GLY A 176 -14.44 9.62 5.76
C GLY A 176 -13.98 9.42 4.31
N GLN A 177 -13.49 10.48 3.65
CA GLN A 177 -13.07 10.45 2.25
C GLN A 177 -11.55 10.46 2.11
N PRO A 178 -10.98 9.76 1.10
CA PRO A 178 -9.56 9.82 0.83
C PRO A 178 -9.16 11.20 0.33
N TYR A 179 -7.91 11.58 0.62
CA TYR A 179 -7.31 12.83 0.15
C TYR A 179 -6.01 12.55 -0.61
N PHE A 180 -5.90 13.01 -1.84
CA PHE A 180 -4.79 12.69 -2.74
C PHE A 180 -3.72 13.80 -2.84
N GLY A 181 -3.69 14.75 -1.90
CA GLY A 181 -2.71 15.84 -1.91
C GLY A 181 -2.78 16.67 -3.19
N SER A 182 -3.97 17.21 -3.51
CA SER A 182 -4.23 17.95 -4.74
C SER A 182 -3.82 17.20 -6.01
N GLY A 183 -4.00 15.86 -6.02
CA GLY A 183 -3.67 14.98 -7.15
C GLY A 183 -2.18 14.61 -7.27
N ALA A 184 -1.36 14.94 -6.26
CA ALA A 184 0.06 14.61 -6.26
C ALA A 184 0.36 13.15 -5.88
N TYR A 185 -0.53 12.49 -5.14
CA TYR A 185 -0.36 11.13 -4.61
C TYR A 185 -1.34 10.13 -5.24
N GLY A 186 -1.17 8.86 -4.89
CA GLY A 186 -1.92 7.76 -5.51
C GLY A 186 -1.34 7.33 -6.85
N SER A 187 -1.90 6.28 -7.45
CA SER A 187 -1.38 5.69 -8.69
C SER A 187 -1.36 6.64 -9.91
N ASN A 188 -2.11 7.74 -9.86
CA ASN A 188 -2.09 8.78 -10.90
C ASN A 188 -1.26 10.01 -10.51
N GLY A 189 -0.74 10.04 -9.27
CA GLY A 189 -0.05 11.19 -8.72
C GLY A 189 1.38 11.36 -9.24
N THR A 190 1.80 12.60 -9.40
CA THR A 190 3.16 12.95 -9.88
C THR A 190 4.24 12.55 -8.88
N VAL A 191 4.00 12.76 -7.57
CA VAL A 191 4.93 12.35 -6.50
C VAL A 191 5.07 10.84 -6.48
N THR A 192 3.96 10.10 -6.52
CA THR A 192 3.99 8.64 -6.54
C THR A 192 4.71 8.11 -7.77
N ARG A 193 4.54 8.73 -8.93
CA ARG A 193 5.26 8.34 -10.15
C ARG A 193 6.78 8.47 -10.01
N GLN A 194 7.22 9.52 -9.35
CA GLN A 194 8.65 9.77 -9.11
C GLN A 194 9.22 8.82 -8.05
N SER A 195 8.47 8.54 -6.98
CA SER A 195 8.93 7.67 -5.88
C SER A 195 8.81 6.17 -6.19
N ASN A 196 7.92 5.76 -7.09
CA ASN A 196 7.63 4.35 -7.42
C ASN A 196 7.86 3.99 -8.90
N PRO A 197 9.01 4.36 -9.54
CA PRO A 197 9.22 4.15 -10.98
C PRO A 197 9.16 2.68 -11.38
N ASN A 198 9.53 1.76 -10.48
CA ASN A 198 9.51 0.33 -10.73
C ASN A 198 8.09 -0.22 -10.92
N PHE A 199 7.12 0.24 -10.12
CA PHE A 199 5.72 -0.14 -10.29
C PHE A 199 5.23 0.24 -11.70
N PHE A 200 5.43 1.48 -12.10
CA PHE A 200 4.97 1.97 -13.41
C PHE A 200 5.67 1.27 -14.58
N ARG A 201 6.95 0.96 -14.46
CA ARG A 201 7.69 0.17 -15.48
C ARG A 201 7.11 -1.24 -15.61
N ARG A 202 6.85 -1.92 -14.49
CA ARG A 202 6.22 -3.26 -14.50
C ARG A 202 4.83 -3.22 -15.11
N GLN A 203 4.01 -2.23 -14.76
CA GLN A 203 2.67 -2.05 -15.29
C GLN A 203 2.70 -1.83 -16.81
N ALA A 204 3.57 -0.93 -17.30
CA ALA A 204 3.74 -0.67 -18.71
C ALA A 204 4.22 -1.91 -19.49
N ALA A 205 5.17 -2.69 -18.95
CA ALA A 205 5.65 -3.93 -19.54
C ALA A 205 4.52 -4.96 -19.69
N ARG A 206 3.69 -5.15 -18.66
CA ARG A 206 2.52 -6.04 -18.71
C ARG A 206 1.49 -5.59 -19.72
N GLN A 207 1.22 -4.31 -19.82
CA GLN A 207 0.27 -3.76 -20.79
C GLN A 207 0.74 -4.02 -22.22
N ARG A 208 2.04 -3.82 -22.51
CA ARG A 208 2.65 -4.15 -23.81
C ARG A 208 2.55 -5.65 -24.13
N ALA A 209 2.87 -6.52 -23.17
CA ALA A 209 2.78 -7.97 -23.38
C ALA A 209 1.33 -8.42 -23.67
N ARG A 210 0.34 -7.84 -23.01
CA ARG A 210 -1.09 -8.11 -23.27
C ARG A 210 -1.52 -7.63 -24.66
N SER A 211 -1.09 -6.46 -25.11
CA SER A 211 -1.42 -5.92 -26.44
C SER A 211 -0.77 -6.70 -27.57
N GLN A 212 0.49 -7.13 -27.40
CA GLN A 212 1.19 -7.99 -28.39
C GLN A 212 0.50 -9.36 -28.50
N GLY A 213 0.22 -10.03 -27.40
CA GLY A 213 -0.48 -11.33 -27.41
C GLY A 213 -1.91 -11.27 -27.95
N PHE A 214 -2.56 -10.10 -27.94
CA PHE A 214 -3.84 -9.89 -28.63
C PHE A 214 -3.64 -9.70 -30.13
N GLY A 215 -2.66 -8.89 -30.54
CA GLY A 215 -2.33 -8.65 -31.95
C GLY A 215 -1.95 -9.93 -32.69
N ASP A 216 -1.16 -10.80 -32.06
CA ASP A 216 -0.74 -12.08 -32.65
C ASP A 216 -1.92 -13.06 -32.81
N ARG A 217 -2.85 -13.08 -31.84
CA ARG A 217 -4.08 -13.89 -31.96
C ARG A 217 -5.02 -13.41 -33.05
N VAL A 218 -5.15 -12.11 -33.27
CA VAL A 218 -5.95 -11.53 -34.34
C VAL A 218 -5.31 -11.81 -35.68
N ARG A 219 -4.00 -11.64 -35.84
CA ARG A 219 -3.25 -11.97 -37.06
C ARG A 219 -3.36 -13.46 -37.41
N GLY A 220 -3.20 -14.36 -36.46
CA GLY A 220 -3.34 -15.80 -36.67
C GLY A 220 -4.75 -16.23 -37.14
N ARG A 221 -5.80 -15.52 -36.74
CA ARG A 221 -7.17 -15.75 -37.23
C ARG A 221 -7.38 -15.22 -38.64
N MET A 222 -6.77 -14.12 -39.01
CA MET A 222 -6.89 -13.54 -40.37
C MET A 222 -6.12 -14.34 -41.42
N THR A 223 -4.96 -14.91 -41.04
CA THR A 223 -4.15 -15.74 -41.96
C THR A 223 -4.64 -17.20 -42.06
N GLY A 224 -5.35 -17.72 -41.06
CA GLY A 224 -5.91 -19.08 -41.06
C GLY A 224 -7.24 -19.23 -41.84
N GLY A 225 -7.86 -18.14 -42.26
CA GLY A 225 -9.16 -18.14 -42.95
C GLY A 225 -9.10 -18.30 -44.47
N SER A 226 -7.91 -18.23 -45.09
CA SER A 226 -7.78 -18.24 -46.55
C SER A 226 -7.44 -19.62 -47.19
N ALA A 227 -7.39 -20.71 -46.46
CA ALA A 227 -6.96 -22.02 -46.96
C ALA A 227 -8.07 -23.07 -47.03
N ARG A 228 -9.33 -22.70 -47.13
CA ARG A 228 -10.42 -23.66 -47.43
C ARG A 228 -11.34 -23.11 -48.51
N GLY A 229 -10.94 -23.34 -49.72
CA GLY A 229 -11.81 -23.10 -50.88
C GLY A 229 -11.04 -23.06 -52.20
N LEU A 230 -10.70 -24.25 -52.71
CA LEU A 230 -10.64 -24.57 -54.14
C LEU A 230 -10.02 -25.97 -54.29
N GLY A 231 -10.86 -26.96 -54.35
CA GLY A 231 -10.53 -28.33 -54.76
C GLY A 231 -11.81 -28.97 -55.26
N LYS A 232 -11.89 -29.07 -56.58
CA LYS A 232 -12.90 -29.81 -57.33
C LYS A 232 -12.88 -31.26 -56.92
#